data_e921518a48bd06485e6475f3ac0add7b
#
_entry.id   e921518a48bd06485e6475f3ac0add7b
#
_cell.length_a   1.000
_cell.length_b   1.000
_cell.length_c   1.000
_cell.angle_alpha   90.00
_cell.angle_beta   90.00
_cell.angle_gamma   90.00
#
_symmetry.space_group_name_H-M   'P 1'
#
loop_
_entity.id
_entity.type
_entity.pdbx_description
1 polymer ?
#
loop_
_entity_poly.entity_id
_entity_poly.type
_entity_poly.pdbx_seq_one_letter_code
_entity_poly.pdbx_strand_id
1 'polypeptide(L)'
;MQQDLLTPTQTPREAILFSAMLRLPAEVPFAEKAELVEKMLDDLGLMDCADTLIGDEMIRGISGGEKKRTSIGIELVMRPKLIFLDEPTSGLDAFAAHVIMKKVAGLAHSGGCNVLTTIHQPSSEVFHSFDKIMLLRKGEALFFGTPPQLSKGLAACG
;
A
#
# COMPACT_ATOMS: atom_id res chain seq x y z
N MET A 1 -9.18 -2.13 -15.26
CA MET A 1 -8.47 -3.22 -14.58
C MET A 1 -7.01 -2.82 -14.52
N GLN A 2 -6.58 -2.23 -13.40
CA GLN A 2 -5.16 -1.90 -13.21
C GLN A 2 -4.44 -3.22 -12.95
N GLN A 3 -3.67 -3.69 -13.92
CA GLN A 3 -2.73 -4.78 -13.71
C GLN A 3 -1.56 -4.22 -12.91
N ASP A 4 -1.35 -4.75 -11.71
CA ASP A 4 -0.09 -4.54 -11.01
C ASP A 4 1.02 -5.03 -11.93
N LEU A 5 1.94 -4.12 -12.32
CA LEU A 5 3.05 -4.40 -13.22
C LEU A 5 4.13 -5.23 -12.51
N LEU A 6 3.73 -6.33 -11.89
CA LEU A 6 4.62 -7.28 -11.26
C LEU A 6 5.06 -8.33 -12.27
N THR A 7 6.33 -8.68 -12.24
CA THR A 7 6.87 -9.76 -13.08
C THR A 7 6.52 -11.12 -12.47
N PRO A 8 5.75 -11.99 -13.15
CA PRO A 8 5.25 -13.23 -12.55
C PRO A 8 6.35 -14.21 -12.12
N THR A 9 7.50 -14.15 -12.77
CA THR A 9 8.65 -15.03 -12.54
C THR A 9 9.58 -14.55 -11.43
N GLN A 10 9.32 -13.39 -10.86
CA GLN A 10 10.04 -12.86 -9.69
C GLN A 10 9.34 -13.26 -8.40
N THR A 11 10.09 -13.23 -7.31
CA THR A 11 9.56 -13.29 -5.94
C THR A 11 9.34 -11.87 -5.39
N PRO A 12 8.53 -11.67 -4.32
CA PRO A 12 8.41 -10.38 -3.63
C PRO A 12 9.77 -9.78 -3.24
N ARG A 13 10.66 -10.60 -2.69
CA ARG A 13 12.02 -10.20 -2.33
C ARG A 13 12.80 -9.66 -3.52
N GLU A 14 12.81 -10.40 -4.61
CA GLU A 14 13.51 -10.01 -5.85
C GLU A 14 12.94 -8.73 -6.44
N ALA A 15 11.61 -8.59 -6.48
CA ALA A 15 10.94 -7.42 -7.04
C ALA A 15 11.26 -6.14 -6.24
N ILE A 16 11.19 -6.20 -4.90
CA ILE A 16 11.51 -5.07 -4.03
C ILE A 16 13.00 -4.76 -4.07
N LEU A 17 13.87 -5.79 -4.07
CA LEU A 17 15.32 -5.63 -4.19
C LEU A 17 15.70 -4.99 -5.52
N PHE A 18 15.10 -5.42 -6.61
CA PHE A 18 15.33 -4.84 -7.93
C PHE A 18 15.00 -3.34 -7.96
N SER A 19 13.86 -2.94 -7.38
CA SER A 19 13.53 -1.52 -7.23
C SER A 19 14.56 -0.77 -6.39
N ALA A 20 14.98 -1.34 -5.25
CA ALA A 20 16.00 -0.75 -4.39
C ALA A 20 17.35 -0.58 -5.10
N MET A 21 17.76 -1.58 -5.91
CA MET A 21 19.00 -1.52 -6.66
C MET A 21 19.00 -0.44 -7.74
N LEU A 22 17.87 -0.25 -8.44
CA LEU A 22 17.77 0.73 -9.51
C LEU A 22 17.57 2.17 -9.03
N ARG A 23 16.86 2.35 -7.93
CA ARG A 23 16.33 3.67 -7.53
C ARG A 23 17.02 4.29 -6.33
N LEU A 24 17.65 3.48 -5.45
CA LEU A 24 18.48 4.01 -4.36
C LEU A 24 19.84 4.46 -4.88
N PRO A 25 20.45 5.52 -4.27
CA PRO A 25 21.75 6.02 -4.68
C PRO A 25 22.81 4.91 -4.78
N ALA A 26 23.75 5.07 -5.73
CA ALA A 26 24.81 4.09 -5.97
C ALA A 26 25.77 3.96 -4.76
N GLU A 27 25.87 5.00 -3.97
CA GLU A 27 26.70 5.08 -2.76
C GLU A 27 26.19 4.18 -1.63
N VAL A 28 24.88 3.82 -1.65
CA VAL A 28 24.31 2.90 -0.66
C VAL A 28 24.80 1.48 -0.94
N PRO A 29 25.53 0.84 0.00
CA PRO A 29 26.06 -0.50 -0.19
C PRO A 29 24.94 -1.53 -0.42
N PHE A 30 25.26 -2.60 -1.16
CA PHE A 30 24.31 -3.70 -1.41
C PHE A 30 23.73 -4.29 -0.11
N ALA A 31 24.59 -4.48 0.91
CA ALA A 31 24.16 -5.04 2.19
C ALA A 31 23.10 -4.17 2.87
N GLU A 32 23.23 -2.84 2.83
CA GLU A 32 22.25 -1.91 3.38
C GLU A 32 20.94 -1.93 2.57
N LYS A 33 21.02 -2.01 1.23
CA LYS A 33 19.84 -2.18 0.37
C LYS A 33 19.10 -3.47 0.68
N ALA A 34 19.81 -4.58 0.87
CA ALA A 34 19.24 -5.86 1.23
C ALA A 34 18.56 -5.82 2.61
N GLU A 35 19.17 -5.19 3.62
CA GLU A 35 18.57 -5.00 4.94
C GLU A 35 17.27 -4.18 4.88
N LEU A 36 17.26 -3.13 4.08
CA LEU A 36 16.05 -2.35 3.83
C LEU A 36 14.92 -3.18 3.23
N VAL A 37 15.24 -4.09 2.31
CA VAL A 37 14.28 -5.01 1.69
C VAL A 37 13.72 -5.99 2.71
N GLU A 38 14.56 -6.62 3.53
CA GLU A 38 14.12 -7.53 4.60
C GLU A 38 13.16 -6.82 5.56
N LYS A 39 13.54 -5.61 5.99
CA LYS A 39 12.66 -4.81 6.85
C LYS A 39 11.32 -4.49 6.16
N MET A 40 11.33 -4.16 4.88
CA MET A 40 10.11 -3.87 4.13
C MET A 40 9.21 -5.11 4.01
N LEU A 41 9.80 -6.28 3.77
CA LEU A 41 9.06 -7.56 3.75
C LEU A 41 8.38 -7.85 5.08
N ASP A 42 9.08 -7.64 6.20
CA ASP A 42 8.54 -7.81 7.55
C ASP A 42 7.44 -6.79 7.84
N ASP A 43 7.70 -5.52 7.61
CA ASP A 43 6.74 -4.42 7.80
C ASP A 43 5.44 -4.64 7.02
N LEU A 44 5.51 -5.22 5.82
CA LEU A 44 4.35 -5.53 4.98
C LEU A 44 3.75 -6.92 5.26
N GLY A 45 4.36 -7.74 6.11
CA GLY A 45 3.92 -9.11 6.40
C GLY A 45 4.01 -10.00 5.17
N LEU A 46 5.14 -9.95 4.46
CA LEU A 46 5.45 -10.74 3.28
C LEU A 46 6.52 -11.80 3.52
N MET A 47 7.04 -11.94 4.76
CA MET A 47 8.13 -12.85 5.06
C MET A 47 7.81 -14.30 4.68
N ASP A 48 6.59 -14.77 4.95
CA ASP A 48 6.17 -16.16 4.68
C ASP A 48 6.11 -16.49 3.18
N CYS A 49 5.96 -15.48 2.33
CA CYS A 49 5.89 -15.65 0.87
C CYS A 49 7.02 -14.93 0.13
N ALA A 50 8.04 -14.43 0.85
CA ALA A 50 9.10 -13.61 0.29
C ALA A 50 9.85 -14.26 -0.89
N ASP A 51 9.98 -15.58 -0.86
CA ASP A 51 10.68 -16.38 -1.87
C ASP A 51 9.74 -17.24 -2.73
N THR A 52 8.42 -17.01 -2.64
CA THR A 52 7.40 -17.62 -3.50
C THR A 52 7.22 -16.77 -4.75
N LEU A 53 7.04 -17.39 -5.92
CA LEU A 53 6.81 -16.65 -7.17
C LEU A 53 5.57 -15.76 -7.06
N ILE A 54 5.64 -14.57 -7.63
CA ILE A 54 4.50 -13.66 -7.73
C ILE A 54 3.37 -14.30 -8.52
N GLY A 55 3.71 -14.95 -9.65
CA GLY A 55 2.76 -15.70 -10.46
C GLY A 55 1.74 -14.82 -11.19
N ASP A 56 1.04 -15.48 -12.13
CA ASP A 56 -0.06 -14.91 -12.91
C ASP A 56 -1.16 -15.97 -13.12
N GLU A 57 -1.97 -15.84 -14.16
CA GLU A 57 -3.03 -16.81 -14.50
C GLU A 57 -2.47 -18.19 -14.89
N MET A 58 -1.24 -18.26 -15.42
CA MET A 58 -0.58 -19.47 -15.88
C MET A 58 0.38 -20.05 -14.84
N ILE A 59 0.96 -19.20 -14.02
CA ILE A 59 1.97 -19.54 -13.00
C ILE A 59 1.34 -19.36 -11.62
N ARG A 60 1.18 -20.46 -10.89
CA ARG A 60 0.71 -20.37 -9.50
C ARG A 60 1.69 -19.56 -8.66
N GLY A 61 1.17 -18.55 -7.96
CA GLY A 61 1.98 -17.67 -7.15
C GLY A 61 1.28 -17.21 -5.88
N ILE A 62 1.72 -16.08 -5.38
CA ILE A 62 1.19 -15.46 -4.17
C ILE A 62 -0.25 -14.93 -4.36
N SER A 63 -0.96 -14.73 -3.26
CA SER A 63 -2.33 -14.20 -3.25
C SER A 63 -2.42 -12.75 -3.79
N GLY A 64 -3.63 -12.33 -4.18
CA GLY A 64 -3.88 -10.94 -4.64
C GLY A 64 -3.50 -9.90 -3.58
N GLY A 65 -3.76 -10.16 -2.30
CA GLY A 65 -3.36 -9.29 -1.21
C GLY A 65 -1.84 -9.18 -1.03
N GLU A 66 -1.12 -10.28 -1.22
CA GLU A 66 0.35 -10.30 -1.20
C GLU A 66 0.93 -9.56 -2.41
N LYS A 67 0.33 -9.70 -3.60
CA LYS A 67 0.71 -8.92 -4.80
C LYS A 67 0.57 -7.42 -4.55
N LYS A 68 -0.56 -6.98 -3.98
CA LYS A 68 -0.78 -5.57 -3.63
C LYS A 68 0.26 -5.06 -2.61
N ARG A 69 0.55 -5.84 -1.56
CA ARG A 69 1.60 -5.47 -0.59
C ARG A 69 2.99 -5.42 -1.23
N THR A 70 3.29 -6.34 -2.15
CA THR A 70 4.54 -6.32 -2.92
C THR A 70 4.65 -5.04 -3.76
N SER A 71 3.59 -4.66 -4.49
CA SER A 71 3.57 -3.41 -5.26
C SER A 71 3.79 -2.17 -4.38
N ILE A 72 3.18 -2.14 -3.20
CA ILE A 72 3.39 -1.07 -2.22
C ILE A 72 4.84 -1.06 -1.72
N GLY A 73 5.42 -2.23 -1.46
CA GLY A 73 6.81 -2.37 -1.02
C GLY A 73 7.82 -1.85 -2.03
N ILE A 74 7.59 -2.10 -3.33
CA ILE A 74 8.39 -1.58 -4.44
C ILE A 74 8.49 -0.05 -4.40
N GLU A 75 7.40 0.64 -4.07
CA GLU A 75 7.39 2.09 -3.98
C GLU A 75 7.94 2.61 -2.65
N LEU A 76 7.64 1.93 -1.55
CA LEU A 76 8.03 2.37 -0.21
C LEU A 76 9.50 2.14 0.13
N VAL A 77 10.18 1.19 -0.53
CA VAL A 77 11.61 0.91 -0.29
C VAL A 77 12.51 2.14 -0.51
N MET A 78 12.03 3.08 -1.34
CA MET A 78 12.69 4.37 -1.60
C MET A 78 12.51 5.40 -0.47
N ARG A 79 11.74 5.10 0.56
CA ARG A 79 11.38 6.04 1.64
C ARG A 79 10.86 7.39 1.10
N PRO A 80 9.86 7.39 0.21
CA PRO A 80 9.35 8.62 -0.37
C PRO A 80 8.73 9.51 0.70
N LYS A 81 8.75 10.83 0.47
CA LYS A 81 8.03 11.80 1.33
C LYS A 81 6.52 11.81 1.07
N LEU A 82 6.12 11.36 -0.11
CA LEU A 82 4.73 11.30 -0.57
C LEU A 82 4.54 10.09 -1.46
N ILE A 83 3.48 9.33 -1.23
CA ILE A 83 3.05 8.22 -2.08
C ILE A 83 1.57 8.37 -2.46
N PHE A 84 1.26 8.05 -3.70
CA PHE A 84 -0.10 7.98 -4.22
C PHE A 84 -0.48 6.52 -4.40
N LEU A 85 -1.61 6.12 -3.80
CA LEU A 85 -2.19 4.79 -3.95
C LEU A 85 -3.58 4.92 -4.58
N ASP A 86 -3.73 4.36 -5.76
CA ASP A 86 -5.02 4.36 -6.45
C ASP A 86 -5.73 3.02 -6.21
N GLU A 87 -6.83 3.08 -5.46
CA GLU A 87 -7.65 1.92 -5.08
C GLU A 87 -6.85 0.70 -4.56
N PRO A 88 -5.95 0.85 -3.57
CA PRO A 88 -5.08 -0.25 -3.11
C PRO A 88 -5.85 -1.43 -2.52
N THR A 89 -7.12 -1.26 -2.20
CA THR A 89 -8.00 -2.28 -1.62
C THR A 89 -8.94 -2.92 -2.65
N SER A 90 -8.91 -2.49 -3.90
CA SER A 90 -9.76 -3.02 -4.95
C SER A 90 -9.49 -4.50 -5.22
N GLY A 91 -10.56 -5.31 -5.30
CA GLY A 91 -10.46 -6.75 -5.52
C GLY A 91 -10.03 -7.58 -4.30
N LEU A 92 -9.98 -6.96 -3.11
CA LEU A 92 -9.67 -7.63 -1.85
C LEU A 92 -10.92 -7.78 -0.98
N ASP A 93 -10.94 -8.82 -0.14
CA ASP A 93 -11.91 -8.92 0.95
C ASP A 93 -11.65 -7.86 2.04
N ALA A 94 -12.65 -7.65 2.91
CA ALA A 94 -12.59 -6.62 3.95
C ALA A 94 -11.41 -6.81 4.93
N PHE A 95 -11.05 -8.06 5.24
CA PHE A 95 -9.95 -8.35 6.14
C PHE A 95 -8.60 -8.00 5.50
N ALA A 96 -8.35 -8.46 4.27
CA ALA A 96 -7.13 -8.16 3.52
C ALA A 96 -6.97 -6.64 3.28
N ALA A 97 -8.07 -5.95 2.94
CA ALA A 97 -8.09 -4.50 2.80
C ALA A 97 -7.70 -3.79 4.10
N HIS A 98 -8.28 -4.21 5.24
CA HIS A 98 -7.94 -3.66 6.55
C HIS A 98 -6.45 -3.87 6.91
N VAL A 99 -5.93 -5.07 6.68
CA VAL A 99 -4.52 -5.40 6.96
C VAL A 99 -3.58 -4.50 6.14
N ILE A 100 -3.84 -4.34 4.84
CA ILE A 100 -3.03 -3.47 3.97
C ILE A 100 -3.07 -2.01 4.46
N MET A 101 -4.25 -1.47 4.70
CA MET A 101 -4.39 -0.06 5.10
C MET A 101 -3.75 0.20 6.46
N LYS A 102 -3.86 -0.74 7.40
CA LYS A 102 -3.18 -0.65 8.69
C LYS A 102 -1.65 -0.63 8.55
N LYS A 103 -1.09 -1.48 7.66
CA LYS A 103 0.35 -1.49 7.38
C LYS A 103 0.81 -0.19 6.73
N VAL A 104 0.08 0.30 5.74
CA VAL A 104 0.36 1.58 5.06
C VAL A 104 0.30 2.75 6.04
N ALA A 105 -0.71 2.81 6.89
CA ALA A 105 -0.82 3.84 7.94
C ALA A 105 0.36 3.77 8.93
N GLY A 106 0.73 2.57 9.37
CA GLY A 106 1.89 2.36 10.23
C GLY A 106 3.19 2.88 9.62
N LEU A 107 3.44 2.57 8.35
CA LEU A 107 4.61 3.05 7.62
C LEU A 107 4.58 4.57 7.40
N ALA A 108 3.41 5.16 7.15
CA ALA A 108 3.26 6.61 7.05
C ALA A 108 3.66 7.31 8.35
N HIS A 109 3.13 6.86 9.49
CA HIS A 109 3.40 7.47 10.79
C HIS A 109 4.84 7.24 11.27
N SER A 110 5.40 6.03 11.09
CA SER A 110 6.77 5.72 11.51
C SER A 110 7.83 6.24 10.55
N GLY A 111 7.54 6.28 9.25
CA GLY A 111 8.48 6.62 8.18
C GLY A 111 8.48 8.10 7.77
N GLY A 112 7.56 8.92 8.29
CA GLY A 112 7.40 10.33 7.89
C GLY A 112 7.00 10.49 6.42
N CYS A 113 6.24 9.52 5.88
CA CYS A 113 5.71 9.52 4.53
C CYS A 113 4.25 9.98 4.54
N ASN A 114 3.88 10.91 3.69
CA ASN A 114 2.48 11.25 3.45
C ASN A 114 1.89 10.27 2.44
N VAL A 115 0.71 9.74 2.75
CA VAL A 115 -0.02 8.83 1.86
C VAL A 115 -1.30 9.51 1.40
N LEU A 116 -1.46 9.63 0.08
CA LEU A 116 -2.72 10.02 -0.54
C LEU A 116 -3.29 8.81 -1.27
N THR A 117 -4.50 8.41 -0.90
CA THR A 117 -5.13 7.23 -1.48
C THR A 117 -6.55 7.51 -1.94
N THR A 118 -6.93 6.94 -3.09
CA THR A 118 -8.34 6.83 -3.49
C THR A 118 -8.88 5.50 -2.97
N ILE A 119 -10.09 5.50 -2.42
CA ILE A 119 -10.76 4.27 -1.97
C ILE A 119 -12.24 4.36 -2.32
N HIS A 120 -12.74 3.28 -2.88
CA HIS A 120 -14.16 3.09 -3.14
C HIS A 120 -14.78 2.23 -2.04
N GLN A 121 -15.84 2.71 -1.39
CA GLN A 121 -16.60 2.00 -0.35
C GLN A 121 -15.72 1.38 0.76
N PRO A 122 -14.95 2.19 1.52
CA PRO A 122 -14.12 1.64 2.60
C PRO A 122 -14.97 0.98 3.68
N SER A 123 -14.45 -0.10 4.31
CA SER A 123 -15.05 -0.63 5.53
C SER A 123 -14.95 0.41 6.67
N SER A 124 -15.76 0.23 7.72
CA SER A 124 -15.75 1.14 8.88
C SER A 124 -14.36 1.26 9.50
N GLU A 125 -13.64 0.15 9.61
CA GLU A 125 -12.28 0.11 10.16
C GLU A 125 -11.29 0.90 9.29
N VAL A 126 -11.35 0.72 7.97
CA VAL A 126 -10.52 1.46 7.01
C VAL A 126 -10.86 2.95 7.05
N PHE A 127 -12.16 3.29 7.09
CA PHE A 127 -12.63 4.68 7.16
C PHE A 127 -12.06 5.42 8.38
N HIS A 128 -12.05 4.80 9.55
CA HIS A 128 -11.55 5.41 10.77
C HIS A 128 -10.01 5.41 10.90
N SER A 129 -9.31 4.73 9.99
CA SER A 129 -7.83 4.72 9.98
C SER A 129 -7.21 5.95 9.30
N PHE A 130 -8.01 6.78 8.61
CA PHE A 130 -7.52 7.98 7.95
C PHE A 130 -7.40 9.17 8.91
N ASP A 131 -6.34 9.97 8.74
CA ASP A 131 -6.19 11.27 9.41
C ASP A 131 -7.17 12.29 8.83
N LYS A 132 -7.31 12.30 7.50
CA LYS A 132 -8.21 13.20 6.78
C LYS A 132 -8.88 12.49 5.61
N ILE A 133 -10.08 12.94 5.30
CA ILE A 133 -10.91 12.44 4.20
C ILE A 133 -11.37 13.60 3.34
N MET A 134 -11.34 13.40 2.03
CA MET A 134 -11.97 14.25 1.04
C MET A 134 -13.07 13.47 0.34
N LEU A 135 -14.30 13.97 0.38
CA LEU A 135 -15.41 13.43 -0.42
C LEU A 135 -15.52 14.21 -1.71
N LEU A 136 -15.50 13.49 -2.82
CA LEU A 136 -15.65 14.02 -4.16
C LEU A 136 -16.97 13.59 -4.78
N ARG A 137 -17.67 14.52 -5.43
CA ARG A 137 -18.86 14.23 -6.22
C ARG A 137 -18.88 15.10 -7.48
N LYS A 138 -18.93 14.47 -8.63
CA LYS A 138 -18.98 15.13 -9.94
C LYS A 138 -17.88 16.20 -10.13
N GLY A 139 -16.66 15.94 -9.62
CA GLY A 139 -15.52 16.85 -9.74
C GLY A 139 -15.46 17.95 -8.66
N GLU A 140 -16.42 18.01 -7.74
CA GLU A 140 -16.45 18.99 -6.66
C GLU A 140 -16.14 18.31 -5.31
N ALA A 141 -15.37 19.01 -4.46
CA ALA A 141 -15.12 18.59 -3.09
C ALA A 141 -16.31 18.96 -2.20
N LEU A 142 -17.05 17.95 -1.76
CA LEU A 142 -18.19 18.14 -0.84
C LEU A 142 -17.77 18.29 0.60
N PHE A 143 -16.67 17.65 0.98
CA PHE A 143 -16.16 17.65 2.35
C PHE A 143 -14.65 17.46 2.34
N PHE A 144 -13.97 18.13 3.27
CA PHE A 144 -12.57 17.86 3.62
C PHE A 144 -12.39 18.03 5.13
N GLY A 145 -11.95 16.98 5.80
CA GLY A 145 -11.77 16.99 7.26
C GLY A 145 -11.45 15.64 7.84
N THR A 146 -11.59 15.48 9.15
CA THR A 146 -11.37 14.21 9.84
C THR A 146 -12.60 13.30 9.78
N PRO A 147 -12.45 11.96 9.88
CA PRO A 147 -13.58 11.03 9.92
C PRO A 147 -14.65 11.40 10.97
N PRO A 148 -14.30 11.77 12.22
CA PRO A 148 -15.29 12.20 13.20
C PRO A 148 -16.08 13.46 12.81
N GLN A 149 -15.45 14.41 12.10
CA GLN A 149 -16.14 15.62 11.62
C GLN A 149 -17.17 15.27 10.54
N LEU A 150 -16.81 14.36 9.63
CA LEU A 150 -17.75 13.88 8.61
C LEU A 150 -18.95 13.18 9.24
N SER A 151 -18.71 12.26 10.18
CA SER A 151 -19.78 11.51 10.85
C SER A 151 -20.76 12.45 11.59
N LYS A 152 -20.24 13.49 12.25
CA LYS A 152 -21.08 14.52 12.90
C LYS A 152 -21.88 15.34 11.91
N GLY A 153 -21.28 15.73 10.79
CA GLY A 153 -21.94 16.48 9.72
C GLY A 153 -23.08 15.68 9.08
N LEU A 154 -22.86 14.41 8.79
CA LEU A 154 -23.89 13.53 8.23
C LEU A 154 -25.05 13.29 9.21
N ALA A 155 -24.76 13.10 10.49
CA ALA A 155 -25.79 12.95 11.52
C ALA A 155 -26.65 14.23 11.74
N ALA A 156 -26.13 15.40 11.42
CA ALA A 156 -26.86 16.68 11.49
C ALA A 156 -27.75 16.94 10.26
N CYS A 157 -27.52 16.22 9.15
CA CYS A 157 -28.27 16.37 7.90
C CYS A 157 -29.39 15.33 7.70
N GLY A 158 -29.48 14.33 8.57
CA GLY A 158 -30.51 13.27 8.55
C GLY A 158 -31.39 13.29 9.72
#